data_7c97883589eb69641addde33efeb3152
#
_entry.id   7c97883589eb69641addde33efeb3152
#
_cell.length_a   1.000
_cell.length_b   1.000
_cell.length_c   1.000
_cell.angle_alpha   90.00
_cell.angle_beta   90.00
_cell.angle_gamma   90.00
#
_symmetry.space_group_name_H-M   'P 1'
#
loop_
_entity.id
_entity.type
_entity.pdbx_description
1 polymer ?
#
loop_
_entity_poly.entity_id
_entity_poly.type
_entity_poly.pdbx_seq_one_letter_code
_entity_poly.pdbx_strand_id
1 'polypeptide(L)'
;DPDMSFVQAATEAIARNCHPGMLVVLESTTYPGTTREVMQPRIEAQGLKVGRDVFLAFSPERVDPGNPKWHTKNTPKVVGGVTPECVEVASALYGSCIDTIVPVSSAEAAELVKLLENTFRAVNIGLVNEMAIVCDKLGVNVWEVIDAAATKPFGYMKFTPGPGIGGHCIPLDPHYLAWKMRMLNYKTRFIDLASEINSEMPEYVVRKVARALNTDRKAVNGSHILILGIAYKKDIDDMRESPAFDVMRLLEERGAIVDY
;
A
#
# COMPACT_ATOMS: atom_id res chain seq x y z
N ASP A 1 -15.15 6.22 -3.17
CA ASP A 1 -14.98 5.48 -4.45
C ASP A 1 -13.60 5.79 -5.02
N PRO A 2 -12.91 4.82 -5.68
CA PRO A 2 -11.62 5.07 -6.32
C PRO A 2 -11.73 6.15 -7.40
N ASP A 3 -10.79 7.10 -7.41
CA ASP A 3 -10.66 8.05 -8.51
C ASP A 3 -9.92 7.40 -9.69
N MET A 4 -10.65 7.04 -10.71
CA MET A 4 -10.13 6.42 -11.93
C MET A 4 -9.91 7.42 -13.07
N SER A 5 -10.12 8.71 -12.84
CA SER A 5 -10.07 9.76 -13.88
C SER A 5 -8.73 9.81 -14.61
N PHE A 6 -7.61 9.67 -13.87
CA PHE A 6 -6.28 9.67 -14.44
C PHE A 6 -6.00 8.44 -15.32
N VAL A 7 -6.43 7.25 -14.89
CA VAL A 7 -6.30 6.02 -15.68
C VAL A 7 -7.16 6.11 -16.95
N GLN A 8 -8.37 6.64 -16.83
CA GLN A 8 -9.27 6.83 -17.97
C GLN A 8 -8.72 7.84 -18.97
N ALA A 9 -8.26 9.00 -18.51
CA ALA A 9 -7.68 10.03 -19.36
C ALA A 9 -6.41 9.54 -20.08
N ALA A 10 -5.52 8.84 -19.37
CA ALA A 10 -4.33 8.23 -19.97
C ALA A 10 -4.71 7.17 -21.00
N THR A 11 -5.70 6.31 -20.69
CA THR A 11 -6.19 5.28 -21.61
C THR A 11 -6.78 5.89 -22.89
N GLU A 12 -7.55 6.97 -22.76
CA GLU A 12 -8.10 7.68 -23.93
C GLU A 12 -7.01 8.30 -24.79
N ALA A 13 -5.98 8.89 -24.18
CA ALA A 13 -4.84 9.43 -24.91
C ALA A 13 -4.07 8.33 -25.65
N ILE A 14 -3.85 7.18 -25.00
CA ILE A 14 -3.23 6.00 -25.61
C ILE A 14 -4.09 5.48 -26.76
N ALA A 15 -5.38 5.28 -26.54
CA ALA A 15 -6.30 4.73 -27.54
C ALA A 15 -6.30 5.57 -28.85
N ARG A 16 -6.30 6.91 -28.75
CA ARG A 16 -6.23 7.80 -29.92
C ARG A 16 -4.93 7.66 -30.74
N ASN A 17 -3.87 7.17 -30.13
CA ASN A 17 -2.54 7.01 -30.76
C ASN A 17 -2.15 5.53 -30.95
N CYS A 18 -3.03 4.59 -30.64
CA CYS A 18 -2.77 3.17 -30.75
C CYS A 18 -2.58 2.77 -32.23
N HIS A 19 -1.61 1.89 -32.48
CA HIS A 19 -1.33 1.35 -33.79
C HIS A 19 -0.95 -0.15 -33.68
N PRO A 20 -1.05 -0.93 -34.76
CA PRO A 20 -0.63 -2.33 -34.76
C PRO A 20 0.81 -2.51 -34.28
N GLY A 21 1.03 -3.56 -33.47
CA GLY A 21 2.34 -3.88 -32.86
C GLY A 21 2.64 -3.14 -31.54
N MET A 22 1.78 -2.20 -31.10
CA MET A 22 2.00 -1.50 -29.85
C MET A 22 1.77 -2.39 -28.64
N LEU A 23 2.65 -2.30 -27.62
CA LEU A 23 2.45 -2.83 -26.30
C LEU A 23 2.05 -1.69 -25.34
N VAL A 24 0.98 -1.89 -24.61
CA VAL A 24 0.50 -1.02 -23.53
C VAL A 24 0.55 -1.78 -22.22
N VAL A 25 1.19 -1.22 -21.19
CA VAL A 25 1.26 -1.83 -19.87
C VAL A 25 0.74 -0.84 -18.83
N LEU A 26 -0.23 -1.27 -18.04
CA LEU A 26 -0.65 -0.55 -16.84
C LEU A 26 0.24 -0.98 -15.67
N GLU A 27 0.89 -0.03 -15.02
CA GLU A 27 1.73 -0.27 -13.83
C GLU A 27 1.13 0.35 -12.56
N SER A 28 0.27 1.35 -12.72
CA SER A 28 -0.40 2.02 -11.60
C SER A 28 -1.31 1.06 -10.85
N THR A 29 -1.30 1.15 -9.51
CA THR A 29 -2.21 0.37 -8.67
C THR A 29 -3.66 0.75 -8.94
N THR A 30 -4.49 -0.27 -9.13
CA THR A 30 -5.92 -0.16 -9.42
C THR A 30 -6.68 -1.35 -8.81
N TYR A 31 -8.00 -1.41 -8.96
CA TYR A 31 -8.78 -2.60 -8.61
C TYR A 31 -8.64 -3.71 -9.66
N PRO A 32 -8.77 -4.99 -9.27
CA PRO A 32 -8.70 -6.11 -10.21
C PRO A 32 -9.78 -6.03 -11.28
N GLY A 33 -9.36 -6.15 -12.54
CA GLY A 33 -10.20 -6.02 -13.72
C GLY A 33 -10.04 -4.68 -14.46
N THR A 34 -9.31 -3.70 -13.92
CA THR A 34 -9.15 -2.39 -14.56
C THR A 34 -8.58 -2.49 -15.97
N THR A 35 -7.55 -3.29 -16.17
CA THR A 35 -6.92 -3.47 -17.49
C THR A 35 -7.92 -3.97 -18.52
N ARG A 36 -8.75 -4.93 -18.15
CA ARG A 36 -9.76 -5.52 -19.05
C ARG A 36 -11.05 -4.68 -19.14
N GLU A 37 -11.55 -4.17 -18.04
CA GLU A 37 -12.85 -3.48 -17.99
C GLU A 37 -12.77 -2.02 -18.48
N VAL A 38 -11.62 -1.35 -18.23
CA VAL A 38 -11.46 0.07 -18.52
C VAL A 38 -10.61 0.31 -19.76
N MET A 39 -9.46 -0.35 -19.89
CA MET A 39 -8.50 -0.05 -20.97
C MET A 39 -8.84 -0.81 -22.25
N GLN A 40 -9.09 -2.11 -22.18
CA GLN A 40 -9.34 -2.94 -23.36
C GLN A 40 -10.47 -2.38 -24.25
N PRO A 41 -11.67 -2.05 -23.73
CA PRO A 41 -12.77 -1.57 -24.57
C PRO A 41 -12.45 -0.25 -25.29
N ARG A 42 -11.68 0.64 -24.64
CA ARG A 42 -11.29 1.92 -25.22
C ARG A 42 -10.28 1.77 -26.36
N ILE A 43 -9.35 0.83 -26.22
CA ILE A 43 -8.38 0.48 -27.25
C ILE A 43 -9.08 -0.21 -28.44
N GLU A 44 -9.94 -1.17 -28.17
CA GLU A 44 -10.67 -1.91 -29.22
C GLU A 44 -11.70 -1.05 -29.96
N ALA A 45 -12.20 0.03 -29.35
CA ALA A 45 -13.06 1.01 -30.02
C ALA A 45 -12.36 1.74 -31.18
N GLN A 46 -11.02 1.69 -31.27
CA GLN A 46 -10.25 2.19 -32.41
C GLN A 46 -10.15 1.20 -33.59
N GLY A 47 -10.85 0.06 -33.53
CA GLY A 47 -10.82 -0.98 -34.54
C GLY A 47 -9.64 -1.95 -34.46
N LEU A 48 -8.86 -1.88 -33.37
CA LEU A 48 -7.75 -2.77 -33.08
C LEU A 48 -8.19 -3.89 -32.13
N LYS A 49 -7.68 -5.10 -32.33
CA LYS A 49 -7.98 -6.24 -31.46
C LYS A 49 -6.81 -6.51 -30.51
N VAL A 50 -7.09 -6.49 -29.21
CA VAL A 50 -6.11 -6.83 -28.17
C VAL A 50 -5.74 -8.32 -28.27
N GLY A 51 -4.44 -8.61 -28.16
CA GLY A 51 -3.85 -9.94 -28.35
C GLY A 51 -3.50 -10.31 -29.78
N ARG A 52 -3.88 -9.48 -30.76
CA ARG A 52 -3.56 -9.68 -32.18
C ARG A 52 -2.88 -8.45 -32.80
N ASP A 53 -3.54 -7.31 -32.69
CA ASP A 53 -3.07 -6.07 -33.30
C ASP A 53 -2.31 -5.20 -32.28
N VAL A 54 -2.75 -5.21 -31.03
CA VAL A 54 -2.18 -4.48 -29.89
C VAL A 54 -2.07 -5.44 -28.72
N PHE A 55 -1.05 -5.26 -27.89
CA PHE A 55 -0.83 -6.07 -26.69
C PHE A 55 -1.11 -5.23 -25.45
N LEU A 56 -1.87 -5.78 -24.50
CA LEU A 56 -2.28 -5.10 -23.28
C LEU A 56 -2.00 -5.96 -22.07
N ALA A 57 -1.22 -5.42 -21.14
CA ALA A 57 -0.77 -6.12 -19.95
C ALA A 57 -0.86 -5.25 -18.69
N PHE A 58 -0.77 -5.90 -17.55
CA PHE A 58 -0.55 -5.27 -16.24
C PHE A 58 0.75 -5.79 -15.63
N SER A 59 1.51 -4.90 -15.01
CA SER A 59 2.71 -5.29 -14.27
C SER A 59 2.88 -4.36 -13.06
N PRO A 60 2.71 -4.87 -11.81
CA PRO A 60 2.78 -4.03 -10.62
C PRO A 60 4.18 -3.46 -10.39
N GLU A 61 4.25 -2.20 -9.95
CA GLU A 61 5.48 -1.64 -9.42
C GLU A 61 5.74 -2.19 -8.00
N ARG A 62 6.93 -2.77 -7.80
CA ARG A 62 7.32 -3.46 -6.56
C ARG A 62 8.58 -2.90 -5.92
N VAL A 63 9.19 -1.87 -6.51
CA VAL A 63 10.41 -1.25 -5.97
C VAL A 63 10.10 -0.56 -4.64
N ASP A 64 10.96 -0.79 -3.66
CA ASP A 64 10.95 -0.12 -2.35
C ASP A 64 12.04 0.97 -2.34
N PRO A 65 11.69 2.25 -2.50
CA PRO A 65 12.66 3.35 -2.54
C PRO A 65 13.56 3.35 -1.30
N GLY A 66 14.86 3.50 -1.53
CA GLY A 66 15.86 3.45 -0.45
C GLY A 66 16.25 2.05 0.01
N ASN A 67 15.75 0.98 -0.64
CA ASN A 67 16.16 -0.38 -0.31
C ASN A 67 17.61 -0.64 -0.79
N PRO A 68 18.56 -1.02 0.11
CA PRO A 68 19.95 -1.17 -0.26
C PRO A 68 20.24 -2.43 -1.09
N LYS A 69 19.34 -3.41 -1.09
CA LYS A 69 19.52 -4.72 -1.73
C LYS A 69 18.70 -4.88 -3.01
N TRP A 70 17.44 -4.41 -2.97
CA TRP A 70 16.48 -4.63 -4.04
C TRP A 70 16.25 -3.35 -4.82
N HIS A 71 16.44 -3.40 -6.12
CA HIS A 71 16.24 -2.31 -7.07
C HIS A 71 15.51 -2.81 -8.32
N THR A 72 15.16 -1.95 -9.25
CA THR A 72 14.33 -2.27 -10.42
C THR A 72 14.81 -3.50 -11.17
N LYS A 73 16.12 -3.65 -11.39
CA LYS A 73 16.67 -4.73 -12.20
C LYS A 73 16.56 -6.11 -11.54
N ASN A 74 16.82 -6.20 -10.22
CA ASN A 74 16.90 -7.48 -9.51
C ASN A 74 15.64 -7.83 -8.71
N THR A 75 14.65 -6.94 -8.65
CA THR A 75 13.34 -7.24 -8.08
C THR A 75 12.50 -8.04 -9.08
N PRO A 76 12.05 -9.28 -8.75
CA PRO A 76 11.23 -10.07 -9.67
C PRO A 76 9.98 -9.31 -10.09
N LYS A 77 9.75 -9.19 -11.41
CA LYS A 77 8.62 -8.44 -11.96
C LYS A 77 7.49 -9.39 -12.40
N VAL A 78 6.31 -9.19 -11.81
CA VAL A 78 5.10 -9.93 -12.17
C VAL A 78 4.51 -9.34 -13.44
N VAL A 79 4.09 -10.18 -14.40
CA VAL A 79 3.48 -9.76 -15.65
C VAL A 79 2.22 -10.58 -15.91
N GLY A 80 1.10 -9.91 -16.08
CA GLY A 80 -0.16 -10.52 -16.51
C GLY A 80 -0.73 -9.81 -17.75
N GLY A 81 -1.22 -10.55 -18.70
CA GLY A 81 -1.79 -10.00 -19.94
C GLY A 81 -3.28 -10.28 -20.07
N VAL A 82 -3.93 -9.52 -20.94
CA VAL A 82 -5.34 -9.76 -21.30
C VAL A 82 -5.49 -11.07 -22.08
N THR A 83 -4.47 -11.43 -22.86
CA THR A 83 -4.35 -12.71 -23.57
C THR A 83 -2.96 -13.31 -23.37
N PRO A 84 -2.75 -14.61 -23.69
CA PRO A 84 -1.41 -15.22 -23.61
C PRO A 84 -0.35 -14.48 -24.43
N GLU A 85 -0.69 -14.00 -25.62
CA GLU A 85 0.21 -13.23 -26.49
C GLU A 85 0.62 -11.90 -25.83
N CYS A 86 -0.30 -11.27 -25.08
CA CYS A 86 0.01 -10.06 -24.30
C CYS A 86 1.03 -10.36 -23.20
N VAL A 87 0.91 -11.51 -22.52
CA VAL A 87 1.89 -11.95 -21.50
C VAL A 87 3.26 -12.18 -22.14
N GLU A 88 3.30 -12.85 -23.29
CA GLU A 88 4.54 -13.17 -24.02
C GLU A 88 5.28 -11.88 -24.41
N VAL A 89 4.59 -10.95 -25.08
CA VAL A 89 5.19 -9.69 -25.55
C VAL A 89 5.66 -8.82 -24.37
N ALA A 90 4.85 -8.68 -23.33
CA ALA A 90 5.23 -7.90 -22.14
C ALA A 90 6.40 -8.56 -21.38
N SER A 91 6.41 -9.89 -21.28
CA SER A 91 7.50 -10.64 -20.65
C SER A 91 8.80 -10.50 -21.42
N ALA A 92 8.76 -10.50 -22.77
CA ALA A 92 9.92 -10.28 -23.62
C ALA A 92 10.51 -8.89 -23.44
N LEU A 93 9.64 -7.85 -23.37
CA LEU A 93 10.09 -6.47 -23.10
C LEU A 93 10.81 -6.37 -21.76
N TYR A 94 10.16 -6.77 -20.67
CA TYR A 94 10.73 -6.65 -19.33
C TYR A 94 11.94 -7.56 -19.13
N GLY A 95 11.96 -8.76 -19.74
CA GLY A 95 13.09 -9.68 -19.69
C GLY A 95 14.36 -9.14 -20.35
N SER A 96 14.27 -8.08 -21.15
CA SER A 96 15.44 -7.40 -21.70
C SER A 96 16.19 -6.54 -20.68
N CYS A 97 15.56 -6.18 -19.56
CA CYS A 97 16.15 -5.27 -18.55
C CYS A 97 15.99 -5.73 -17.10
N ILE A 98 15.14 -6.71 -16.82
CA ILE A 98 14.87 -7.23 -15.48
C ILE A 98 15.30 -8.71 -15.39
N ASP A 99 16.02 -9.05 -14.32
CA ASP A 99 16.66 -10.36 -14.16
C ASP A 99 15.66 -11.53 -14.03
N THR A 100 14.48 -11.29 -13.45
CA THR A 100 13.47 -12.33 -13.21
C THR A 100 12.08 -11.85 -13.56
N ILE A 101 11.43 -12.50 -14.54
CA ILE A 101 10.04 -12.27 -14.87
C ILE A 101 9.18 -13.40 -14.31
N VAL A 102 8.05 -13.05 -13.71
CA VAL A 102 7.07 -13.98 -13.13
C VAL A 102 5.76 -13.80 -13.89
N PRO A 103 5.55 -14.54 -14.99
CA PRO A 103 4.30 -14.47 -15.74
C PRO A 103 3.16 -15.10 -14.93
N VAL A 104 1.98 -14.47 -14.97
CA VAL A 104 0.74 -14.98 -14.38
C VAL A 104 -0.34 -15.10 -15.44
N SER A 105 -1.39 -15.86 -15.14
CA SER A 105 -2.40 -16.30 -16.12
C SER A 105 -3.28 -15.16 -16.68
N SER A 106 -3.36 -14.01 -16.01
CA SER A 106 -4.20 -12.89 -16.45
C SER A 106 -3.75 -11.56 -15.89
N ALA A 107 -4.22 -10.46 -16.46
CA ALA A 107 -4.01 -9.11 -15.94
C ALA A 107 -4.61 -8.97 -14.54
N GLU A 108 -5.79 -9.54 -14.30
CA GLU A 108 -6.48 -9.51 -13.00
C GLU A 108 -5.66 -10.22 -11.90
N ALA A 109 -4.98 -11.31 -12.24
CA ALA A 109 -4.10 -12.00 -11.31
C ALA A 109 -2.90 -11.11 -10.92
N ALA A 110 -2.29 -10.42 -11.89
CA ALA A 110 -1.17 -9.49 -11.63
C ALA A 110 -1.62 -8.26 -10.82
N GLU A 111 -2.81 -7.70 -11.12
CA GLU A 111 -3.43 -6.60 -10.35
C GLU A 111 -3.66 -7.05 -8.89
N LEU A 112 -4.17 -8.26 -8.69
CA LEU A 112 -4.46 -8.79 -7.35
C LEU A 112 -3.18 -9.08 -6.55
N VAL A 113 -2.06 -9.47 -7.19
CA VAL A 113 -0.77 -9.66 -6.51
C VAL A 113 -0.34 -8.40 -5.75
N LYS A 114 -0.40 -7.23 -6.39
CA LYS A 114 -0.04 -5.95 -5.76
C LYS A 114 -0.91 -5.66 -4.54
N LEU A 115 -2.21 -5.84 -4.69
CA LEU A 115 -3.17 -5.60 -3.61
C LEU A 115 -2.99 -6.58 -2.46
N LEU A 116 -2.67 -7.86 -2.75
CA LEU A 116 -2.38 -8.85 -1.72
C LEU A 116 -1.11 -8.49 -0.93
N GLU A 117 -0.03 -8.09 -1.60
CA GLU A 117 1.22 -7.68 -0.95
C GLU A 117 1.00 -6.51 0.02
N ASN A 118 0.27 -5.48 -0.40
CA ASN A 118 -0.01 -4.32 0.43
C ASN A 118 -1.06 -4.60 1.53
N THR A 119 -2.07 -5.42 1.24
CA THR A 119 -3.02 -5.91 2.26
C THR A 119 -2.31 -6.74 3.33
N PHE A 120 -1.40 -7.64 2.94
CA PHE A 120 -0.59 -8.41 3.89
C PHE A 120 0.18 -7.49 4.84
N ARG A 121 0.80 -6.43 4.33
CA ARG A 121 1.50 -5.46 5.17
C ARG A 121 0.55 -4.71 6.10
N ALA A 122 -0.57 -4.19 5.57
CA ALA A 122 -1.55 -3.43 6.35
C ALA A 122 -2.15 -4.26 7.49
N VAL A 123 -2.51 -5.52 7.22
CA VAL A 123 -3.07 -6.45 8.22
C VAL A 123 -2.04 -6.79 9.30
N ASN A 124 -0.80 -7.08 8.93
CA ASN A 124 0.23 -7.42 9.91
C ASN A 124 0.67 -6.21 10.75
N ILE A 125 0.66 -5.01 10.19
CA ILE A 125 0.88 -3.77 10.96
C ILE A 125 -0.29 -3.56 11.94
N GLY A 126 -1.54 -3.75 11.50
CA GLY A 126 -2.70 -3.70 12.40
C GLY A 126 -2.59 -4.71 13.54
N LEU A 127 -2.18 -5.95 13.24
CA LEU A 127 -1.98 -6.97 14.25
C LEU A 127 -0.94 -6.55 15.30
N VAL A 128 0.23 -6.05 14.90
CA VAL A 128 1.26 -5.65 15.88
C VAL A 128 0.91 -4.36 16.61
N ASN A 129 0.12 -3.46 16.01
CA ASN A 129 -0.45 -2.30 16.68
C ASN A 129 -1.46 -2.72 17.77
N GLU A 130 -2.34 -3.67 17.50
CA GLU A 130 -3.23 -4.25 18.51
C GLU A 130 -2.43 -4.94 19.61
N MET A 131 -1.38 -5.70 19.25
CA MET A 131 -0.49 -6.32 20.24
C MET A 131 0.22 -5.30 21.13
N ALA A 132 0.55 -4.12 20.62
CA ALA A 132 1.11 -3.04 21.45
C ALA A 132 0.09 -2.56 22.50
N ILE A 133 -1.18 -2.46 22.15
CA ILE A 133 -2.27 -2.13 23.09
C ILE A 133 -2.47 -3.26 24.12
N VAL A 134 -2.44 -4.52 23.70
CA VAL A 134 -2.54 -5.68 24.57
C VAL A 134 -1.39 -5.70 25.59
N CYS A 135 -0.15 -5.52 25.12
CA CYS A 135 1.04 -5.50 25.97
C CYS A 135 1.00 -4.33 26.98
N ASP A 136 0.55 -3.14 26.55
CA ASP A 136 0.36 -1.98 27.45
C ASP A 136 -0.64 -2.30 28.59
N LYS A 137 -1.73 -2.98 28.27
CA LYS A 137 -2.73 -3.41 29.27
C LYS A 137 -2.20 -4.46 30.25
N LEU A 138 -1.30 -5.33 29.78
CA LEU A 138 -0.67 -6.38 30.57
C LEU A 138 0.58 -5.90 31.33
N GLY A 139 1.06 -4.69 31.07
CA GLY A 139 2.32 -4.18 31.63
C GLY A 139 3.58 -4.89 31.08
N VAL A 140 3.50 -5.40 29.84
CA VAL A 140 4.57 -6.14 29.16
C VAL A 140 5.19 -5.27 28.06
N ASN A 141 6.50 -5.39 27.87
CA ASN A 141 7.20 -4.68 26.81
C ASN A 141 6.93 -5.34 25.44
N VAL A 142 6.19 -4.67 24.56
CA VAL A 142 5.84 -5.19 23.23
C VAL A 142 7.08 -5.42 22.34
N TRP A 143 8.12 -4.61 22.49
CA TRP A 143 9.36 -4.75 21.69
C TRP A 143 10.08 -6.06 22.04
N GLU A 144 10.18 -6.39 23.33
CA GLU A 144 10.74 -7.67 23.78
C GLU A 144 9.95 -8.86 23.25
N VAL A 145 8.61 -8.79 23.29
CA VAL A 145 7.73 -9.83 22.76
C VAL A 145 7.93 -10.04 21.27
N ILE A 146 7.99 -8.95 20.49
CA ILE A 146 8.18 -9.01 19.04
C ILE A 146 9.57 -9.54 18.70
N ASP A 147 10.62 -9.08 19.39
CA ASP A 147 11.98 -9.50 19.16
C ASP A 147 12.18 -10.98 19.49
N ALA A 148 11.62 -11.45 20.60
CA ALA A 148 11.62 -12.86 20.95
C ALA A 148 10.86 -13.71 19.93
N ALA A 149 9.68 -13.28 19.48
CA ALA A 149 8.91 -13.97 18.45
C ALA A 149 9.65 -14.05 17.11
N ALA A 150 10.43 -13.02 16.77
CA ALA A 150 11.23 -12.96 15.55
C ALA A 150 12.41 -13.94 15.51
N THR A 151 12.78 -14.53 16.63
CA THR A 151 13.80 -15.61 16.67
C THR A 151 13.30 -16.90 16.06
N LYS A 152 11.97 -17.06 15.91
CA LYS A 152 11.40 -18.26 15.29
C LYS A 152 11.71 -18.24 13.78
N PRO A 153 12.40 -19.25 13.24
CA PRO A 153 12.91 -19.22 11.86
C PRO A 153 11.82 -19.50 10.79
N PHE A 154 10.59 -19.80 11.18
CA PHE A 154 9.48 -20.11 10.27
C PHE A 154 8.14 -19.67 10.85
N GLY A 155 7.18 -19.38 9.96
CA GLY A 155 5.78 -19.07 10.33
C GLY A 155 5.59 -17.75 11.08
N TYR A 156 6.60 -16.89 11.14
CA TYR A 156 6.53 -15.54 11.70
C TYR A 156 7.36 -14.57 10.84
N MET A 157 6.78 -13.44 10.51
CA MET A 157 7.49 -12.33 9.87
C MET A 157 7.39 -11.13 10.80
N LYS A 158 8.53 -10.52 11.13
CA LYS A 158 8.59 -9.40 12.05
C LYS A 158 7.98 -8.15 11.45
N PHE A 159 7.00 -7.60 12.15
CA PHE A 159 6.47 -6.24 11.99
C PHE A 159 6.62 -5.50 13.31
N THR A 160 6.65 -4.17 13.26
CA THR A 160 6.78 -3.32 14.44
C THR A 160 5.60 -2.37 14.57
N PRO A 161 5.09 -2.14 15.80
CA PRO A 161 4.01 -1.18 16.01
C PRO A 161 4.48 0.26 15.77
N GLY A 162 3.54 1.12 15.45
CA GLY A 162 3.77 2.54 15.22
C GLY A 162 2.52 3.38 15.51
N PRO A 163 2.59 4.69 15.25
CA PRO A 163 1.47 5.62 15.48
C PRO A 163 0.37 5.53 14.42
N GLY A 164 0.42 4.54 13.56
CA GLY A 164 -0.48 4.32 12.43
C GLY A 164 0.27 3.83 11.20
N ILE A 165 -0.37 3.88 10.04
CA ILE A 165 0.25 3.58 8.75
C ILE A 165 0.27 4.86 7.92
N GLY A 166 1.46 5.25 7.44
CA GLY A 166 1.63 6.33 6.49
C GLY A 166 2.08 5.86 5.12
N GLY A 167 2.30 6.82 4.22
CA GLY A 167 2.65 6.59 2.82
C GLY A 167 1.44 6.41 1.92
N HIS A 168 1.69 6.43 0.60
CA HIS A 168 0.60 6.45 -0.39
C HIS A 168 -0.08 5.10 -0.63
N CYS A 169 0.68 4.00 -0.57
CA CYS A 169 0.20 2.72 -1.09
C CYS A 169 -0.49 1.89 -0.02
N ILE A 170 0.16 1.68 1.14
CA ILE A 170 -0.33 0.72 2.14
C ILE A 170 -1.67 1.14 2.77
N PRO A 171 -1.92 2.42 3.08
CA PRO A 171 -3.23 2.84 3.58
C PRO A 171 -4.34 2.76 2.52
N LEU A 172 -4.00 2.95 1.23
CA LEU A 172 -4.97 3.17 0.17
C LEU A 172 -5.28 1.91 -0.65
N ASP A 173 -4.24 1.15 -1.05
CA ASP A 173 -4.38 0.03 -1.98
C ASP A 173 -5.38 -1.05 -1.52
N PRO A 174 -5.41 -1.47 -0.22
CA PRO A 174 -6.42 -2.43 0.23
C PRO A 174 -7.86 -1.95 0.02
N HIS A 175 -8.09 -0.63 0.03
CA HIS A 175 -9.42 -0.08 -0.18
C HIS A 175 -9.91 -0.18 -1.63
N TYR A 176 -9.00 -0.23 -2.63
CA TYR A 176 -9.37 -0.57 -4.01
C TYR A 176 -9.99 -1.98 -4.08
N LEU A 177 -9.36 -2.93 -3.39
CA LEU A 177 -9.91 -4.30 -3.30
C LEU A 177 -11.23 -4.33 -2.54
N ALA A 178 -11.31 -3.66 -1.39
CA ALA A 178 -12.52 -3.59 -0.59
C ALA A 178 -13.69 -2.97 -1.38
N TRP A 179 -13.44 -1.92 -2.14
CA TRP A 179 -14.43 -1.30 -3.00
C TRP A 179 -14.92 -2.26 -4.10
N LYS A 180 -14.02 -2.91 -4.84
CA LYS A 180 -14.39 -3.88 -5.88
C LYS A 180 -15.21 -5.04 -5.32
N MET A 181 -14.85 -5.53 -4.13
CA MET A 181 -15.56 -6.64 -3.49
C MET A 181 -16.95 -6.25 -2.99
N ARG A 182 -17.15 -5.00 -2.55
CA ARG A 182 -18.50 -4.50 -2.20
C ARG A 182 -19.44 -4.52 -3.40
N MET A 183 -18.95 -4.22 -4.60
CA MET A 183 -19.76 -4.32 -5.83
C MET A 183 -20.18 -5.78 -6.12
N LEU A 184 -19.41 -6.75 -5.62
CA LEU A 184 -19.70 -8.19 -5.69
C LEU A 184 -20.41 -8.72 -4.44
N ASN A 185 -20.99 -7.83 -3.62
CA ASN A 185 -21.69 -8.16 -2.36
C ASN A 185 -20.83 -8.94 -1.35
N TYR A 186 -19.52 -8.68 -1.32
CA TYR A 186 -18.62 -9.29 -0.36
C TYR A 186 -17.92 -8.24 0.51
N LYS A 187 -17.89 -8.48 1.85
CA LYS A 187 -17.20 -7.61 2.81
C LYS A 187 -15.81 -8.18 3.14
N THR A 188 -14.78 -7.37 2.91
CA THR A 188 -13.36 -7.72 3.18
C THR A 188 -13.00 -7.45 4.64
N ARG A 189 -13.30 -8.39 5.52
CA ARG A 189 -13.23 -8.20 6.99
C ARG A 189 -11.83 -7.84 7.49
N PHE A 190 -10.78 -8.51 7.01
CA PHE A 190 -9.40 -8.24 7.43
C PHE A 190 -8.93 -6.85 7.00
N ILE A 191 -9.32 -6.38 5.84
CA ILE A 191 -8.96 -5.05 5.35
C ILE A 191 -9.65 -3.99 6.21
N ASP A 192 -10.95 -4.12 6.42
CA ASP A 192 -11.73 -3.17 7.20
C ASP A 192 -11.22 -3.09 8.66
N LEU A 193 -10.98 -4.25 9.30
CA LEU A 193 -10.46 -4.32 10.67
C LEU A 193 -9.05 -3.73 10.79
N ALA A 194 -8.15 -4.07 9.85
CA ALA A 194 -6.80 -3.51 9.86
C ALA A 194 -6.81 -2.00 9.70
N SER A 195 -7.68 -1.48 8.82
CA SER A 195 -7.86 -0.04 8.63
C SER A 195 -8.35 0.65 9.92
N GLU A 196 -9.34 0.07 10.58
CA GLU A 196 -9.89 0.56 11.86
C GLU A 196 -8.79 0.64 12.92
N ILE A 197 -8.08 -0.47 13.19
CA ILE A 197 -7.02 -0.52 14.21
C ILE A 197 -5.91 0.50 13.90
N ASN A 198 -5.45 0.56 12.65
CA ASN A 198 -4.35 1.43 12.27
C ASN A 198 -4.74 2.92 12.36
N SER A 199 -5.97 3.26 12.02
CA SER A 199 -6.47 4.65 12.09
C SER A 199 -6.70 5.13 13.53
N GLU A 200 -6.88 4.23 14.51
CA GLU A 200 -7.01 4.57 15.92
C GLU A 200 -5.67 4.81 16.64
N MET A 201 -4.56 4.42 16.02
CA MET A 201 -3.24 4.50 16.68
C MET A 201 -2.78 5.92 17.04
N PRO A 202 -3.02 6.98 16.23
CA PRO A 202 -2.68 8.33 16.63
C PRO A 202 -3.36 8.75 17.95
N GLU A 203 -4.64 8.43 18.09
CA GLU A 203 -5.41 8.69 19.32
C GLU A 203 -4.85 7.88 20.51
N TYR A 204 -4.46 6.63 20.27
CA TYR A 204 -3.82 5.81 21.29
C TYR A 204 -2.50 6.41 21.78
N VAL A 205 -1.66 6.93 20.87
CA VAL A 205 -0.42 7.64 21.21
C VAL A 205 -0.71 8.86 22.08
N VAL A 206 -1.68 9.69 21.68
CA VAL A 206 -2.06 10.90 22.43
C VAL A 206 -2.60 10.55 23.82
N ARG A 207 -3.37 9.47 23.96
CA ARG A 207 -3.79 8.97 25.28
C ARG A 207 -2.60 8.54 26.16
N LYS A 208 -1.55 7.95 25.56
CA LYS A 208 -0.31 7.61 26.29
C LYS A 208 0.44 8.87 26.74
N VAL A 209 0.55 9.87 25.87
CA VAL A 209 1.15 11.18 26.22
C VAL A 209 0.40 11.83 27.38
N ALA A 210 -0.93 11.87 27.31
CA ALA A 210 -1.76 12.42 28.38
C ALA A 210 -1.55 11.68 29.72
N ARG A 211 -1.45 10.35 29.67
CA ARG A 211 -1.18 9.52 30.85
C ARG A 211 0.20 9.82 31.46
N ALA A 212 1.23 9.94 30.61
CA ALA A 212 2.60 10.25 31.03
C ALA A 212 2.67 11.63 31.69
N LEU A 213 2.08 12.66 31.07
CA LEU A 213 2.01 14.01 31.65
C LEU A 213 1.27 14.04 33.00
N ASN A 214 0.16 13.28 33.10
CA ASN A 214 -0.61 13.19 34.34
C ASN A 214 0.18 12.58 35.50
N THR A 215 1.13 11.67 35.23
CA THR A 215 2.03 11.12 36.24
C THR A 215 2.87 12.24 36.89
N ASP A 216 3.25 13.24 36.10
CA ASP A 216 3.99 14.41 36.56
C ASP A 216 3.05 15.57 36.98
N ARG A 217 1.76 15.33 37.14
CA ARG A 217 0.73 16.33 37.48
C ARG A 217 0.66 17.48 36.46
N LYS A 218 0.93 17.18 35.18
CA LYS A 218 0.82 18.10 34.04
C LYS A 218 -0.40 17.79 33.22
N ALA A 219 -1.03 18.81 32.65
CA ALA A 219 -2.08 18.65 31.65
C ALA A 219 -1.46 18.65 30.24
N VAL A 220 -2.15 18.10 29.25
CA VAL A 220 -1.78 18.26 27.85
C VAL A 220 -1.87 19.73 27.43
N ASN A 221 -2.93 20.41 27.87
CA ASN A 221 -3.13 21.82 27.62
C ASN A 221 -1.99 22.66 28.27
N GLY A 222 -1.31 23.45 27.46
CA GLY A 222 -0.18 24.27 27.82
C GLY A 222 1.17 23.52 27.93
N SER A 223 1.21 22.21 27.68
CA SER A 223 2.48 21.47 27.64
C SER A 223 3.21 21.70 26.33
N HIS A 224 4.54 21.87 26.41
CA HIS A 224 5.42 21.84 25.25
C HIS A 224 5.78 20.37 24.91
N ILE A 225 5.54 19.95 23.70
CA ILE A 225 5.75 18.57 23.24
C ILE A 225 6.59 18.61 21.96
N LEU A 226 7.74 17.92 21.96
CA LEU A 226 8.60 17.75 20.81
C LEU A 226 8.30 16.38 20.15
N ILE A 227 7.97 16.41 18.87
CA ILE A 227 7.83 15.21 18.04
C ILE A 227 9.17 14.90 17.38
N LEU A 228 9.72 13.73 17.64
CA LEU A 228 10.98 13.29 17.03
C LEU A 228 10.71 12.47 15.77
N GLY A 229 10.79 13.13 14.62
CA GLY A 229 10.57 12.53 13.29
C GLY A 229 9.12 12.59 12.82
N ILE A 230 8.94 13.14 11.62
CA ILE A 230 7.62 13.35 10.99
C ILE A 230 7.46 12.60 9.66
N ALA A 231 8.52 11.96 9.15
CA ALA A 231 8.41 11.12 7.97
C ALA A 231 7.65 9.81 8.29
N TYR A 232 6.95 9.27 7.29
CA TYR A 232 6.18 8.04 7.49
C TYR A 232 7.05 6.77 7.60
N LYS A 233 8.31 6.84 7.21
CA LYS A 233 9.28 5.74 7.23
C LYS A 233 10.65 6.27 7.63
N LYS A 234 11.47 5.44 8.28
CA LYS A 234 12.85 5.80 8.59
C LYS A 234 13.71 5.98 7.33
N ASP A 235 14.74 6.79 7.42
CA ASP A 235 15.76 7.00 6.38
C ASP A 235 15.21 7.61 5.07
N ILE A 236 14.08 8.33 5.14
CA ILE A 236 13.51 9.10 4.03
C ILE A 236 13.00 10.45 4.54
N ASP A 237 12.81 11.40 3.63
CA ASP A 237 12.24 12.73 3.89
C ASP A 237 10.76 12.87 3.47
N ASP A 238 10.12 11.77 3.10
CA ASP A 238 8.72 11.77 2.66
C ASP A 238 7.76 11.81 3.86
N MET A 239 7.02 12.90 3.96
CA MET A 239 6.06 13.16 5.04
C MET A 239 4.61 12.89 4.65
N ARG A 240 4.35 12.53 3.39
CA ARG A 240 2.98 12.36 2.87
C ARG A 240 2.22 11.29 3.63
N GLU A 241 0.99 11.62 4.04
CA GLU A 241 0.12 10.73 4.82
C GLU A 241 0.81 10.16 6.09
N SER A 242 1.76 10.92 6.67
CA SER A 242 2.40 10.46 7.89
C SER A 242 1.43 10.56 9.08
N PRO A 243 1.26 9.50 9.87
CA PRO A 243 0.42 9.53 11.08
C PRO A 243 0.95 10.47 12.17
N ALA A 244 2.18 10.96 12.04
CA ALA A 244 2.72 11.99 12.94
C ALA A 244 1.90 13.28 12.88
N PHE A 245 1.38 13.64 11.71
CA PHE A 245 0.51 14.82 11.56
C PHE A 245 -0.81 14.67 12.32
N ASP A 246 -1.40 13.47 12.32
CA ASP A 246 -2.60 13.23 13.13
C ASP A 246 -2.30 13.32 14.62
N VAL A 247 -1.16 12.81 15.07
CA VAL A 247 -0.72 12.94 16.46
C VAL A 247 -0.52 14.40 16.82
N MET A 248 0.16 15.20 15.98
CA MET A 248 0.37 16.65 16.19
C MET A 248 -0.97 17.38 16.30
N ARG A 249 -1.84 17.21 15.31
CA ARG A 249 -3.18 17.82 15.28
C ARG A 249 -3.99 17.49 16.54
N LEU A 250 -4.02 16.22 16.95
CA LEU A 250 -4.74 15.77 18.14
C LEU A 250 -4.17 16.33 19.44
N LEU A 251 -2.86 16.58 19.51
CA LEU A 251 -2.22 17.23 20.66
C LEU A 251 -2.53 18.73 20.69
N GLU A 252 -2.46 19.41 19.54
CA GLU A 252 -2.79 20.84 19.40
C GLU A 252 -4.27 21.11 19.71
N GLU A 253 -5.19 20.27 19.24
CA GLU A 253 -6.62 20.33 19.58
C GLU A 253 -6.86 20.24 21.12
N ARG A 254 -5.95 19.60 21.85
CA ARG A 254 -5.97 19.51 23.33
C ARG A 254 -5.18 20.63 24.02
N GLY A 255 -4.70 21.61 23.26
CA GLY A 255 -4.02 22.80 23.75
C GLY A 255 -2.53 22.62 24.04
N ALA A 256 -1.89 21.56 23.52
CA ALA A 256 -0.44 21.45 23.57
C ALA A 256 0.23 22.44 22.60
N ILE A 257 1.47 22.81 22.92
CA ILE A 257 2.38 23.53 22.01
C ILE A 257 3.31 22.46 21.41
N VAL A 258 3.18 22.22 20.12
CA VAL A 258 3.87 21.10 19.47
C VAL A 258 4.98 21.63 18.57
N ASP A 259 6.19 21.10 18.75
CA ASP A 259 7.36 21.32 17.91
C ASP A 259 7.83 19.98 17.28
N TYR A 260 8.63 20.05 16.18
CA TYR A 260 9.21 18.87 15.53
C TYR A 260 10.60 19.15 14.95
#